data_2002f03fca637f0d08e7c47c79b6f398
#
_entry.id   2002f03fca637f0d08e7c47c79b6f398
#
_cell.length_a   1.000
_cell.length_b   1.000
_cell.length_c   1.000
_cell.angle_alpha   90.00
_cell.angle_beta   90.00
_cell.angle_gamma   90.00
#
_symmetry.space_group_name_H-M   'P 1'
#
loop_
_entity.id
_entity.type
_entity.pdbx_description
1 polymer ?
#
loop_
_entity_poly.entity_id
_entity_poly.type
_entity_poly.pdbx_seq_one_letter_code
_entity_poly.pdbx_strand_id
1 'polypeptide(L)'
;MATISDPRERPIAVFDSGVGGLTVLHELLVHLPAEDYIYLGDTARFPYGERTPEELAEFSLEIAEELLARNAKLLVVACNSATAAALPSLQQRMRQTTIGVEVLGVVRPEAIQAVATTNNGRIGLLATNATVASGAYEAAVHAADPHVTLVAVAAQELAPLIQSDSTFDDEVVELVRGYIEPLREARVDTVILGCTHYPLLSPMLQRMLGRDVRIVTSGVALARQVEHVLGPVTLQIQTNRKGATGSFQPVIQASLPRSEHASFSCRSAPSSRSFSRKVQ
;
A
#
# COMPACT_ATOMS: atom_id res chain seq x y z
N MET A 1 6.47 25.34 27.09
CA MET A 1 7.28 25.25 25.87
C MET A 1 7.07 23.85 25.32
N ALA A 2 6.42 23.71 24.16
CA ALA A 2 6.31 22.42 23.50
C ALA A 2 7.73 21.99 23.09
N THR A 3 8.21 20.87 23.58
CA THR A 3 9.45 20.25 23.12
C THR A 3 9.28 19.96 21.63
N ILE A 4 10.10 20.59 20.79
CA ILE A 4 10.15 20.26 19.36
C ILE A 4 10.67 18.82 19.33
N SER A 5 9.77 17.87 19.06
CA SER A 5 10.18 16.46 18.88
C SER A 5 11.15 16.37 17.71
N ASP A 6 12.19 15.59 17.86
CA ASP A 6 13.15 15.33 16.77
C ASP A 6 12.38 14.88 15.53
N PRO A 7 12.55 15.52 14.36
CA PRO A 7 11.87 15.11 13.12
C PRO A 7 12.02 13.62 12.79
N ARG A 8 13.10 13.00 13.27
CA ARG A 8 13.37 11.57 13.09
C ARG A 8 12.47 10.66 13.93
N GLU A 9 11.93 11.17 15.05
CA GLU A 9 11.01 10.44 15.95
C GLU A 9 9.55 10.53 15.51
N ARG A 10 9.25 11.29 14.45
CA ARG A 10 7.90 11.43 13.91
C ARG A 10 7.46 10.12 13.24
N PRO A 11 6.15 9.83 13.19
CA PRO A 11 5.65 8.60 12.60
C PRO A 11 5.79 8.57 11.07
N ILE A 12 5.84 7.36 10.52
CA ILE A 12 5.61 7.09 9.11
C ILE A 12 4.10 7.00 8.90
N ALA A 13 3.55 7.79 7.99
CA ALA A 13 2.14 7.71 7.64
C ALA A 13 1.95 6.80 6.42
N VAL A 14 1.01 5.87 6.53
CA VAL A 14 0.65 4.92 5.47
C VAL A 14 -0.83 5.09 5.17
N PHE A 15 -1.20 5.26 3.91
CA PHE A 15 -2.62 5.27 3.55
C PHE A 15 -2.98 4.34 2.39
N ASP A 16 -4.21 3.88 2.42
CA ASP A 16 -4.84 3.02 1.44
C ASP A 16 -6.30 3.38 1.23
N SER A 17 -6.91 2.88 0.18
CA SER A 17 -8.35 3.02 -0.09
C SER A 17 -9.25 2.25 0.89
N GLY A 18 -8.68 1.34 1.67
CA GLY A 18 -9.44 0.48 2.57
C GLY A 18 -8.57 -0.23 3.59
N VAL A 19 -8.79 -1.54 3.74
CA VAL A 19 -8.03 -2.38 4.68
C VAL A 19 -6.91 -3.16 4.01
N GLY A 20 -6.89 -3.23 2.67
CA GLY A 20 -5.89 -3.99 1.91
C GLY A 20 -4.45 -3.51 2.17
N GLY A 21 -4.25 -2.21 2.37
CA GLY A 21 -2.95 -1.62 2.68
C GLY A 21 -2.31 -2.10 3.99
N LEU A 22 -3.06 -2.81 4.84
CA LEU A 22 -2.50 -3.50 6.02
C LEU A 22 -1.48 -4.58 5.61
N THR A 23 -1.56 -5.13 4.40
CA THR A 23 -0.55 -6.05 3.86
C THR A 23 0.79 -5.34 3.67
N VAL A 24 0.77 -4.08 3.21
CA VAL A 24 1.96 -3.24 3.06
C VAL A 24 2.48 -2.79 4.42
N LEU A 25 1.59 -2.35 5.31
CA LEU A 25 1.97 -1.97 6.67
C LEU A 25 2.61 -3.13 7.43
N HIS A 26 2.13 -4.37 7.25
CA HIS A 26 2.73 -5.55 7.86
C HIS A 26 4.22 -5.68 7.48
N GLU A 27 4.54 -5.55 6.21
CA GLU A 27 5.93 -5.62 5.75
C GLU A 27 6.79 -4.47 6.30
N LEU A 28 6.21 -3.26 6.41
CA LEU A 28 6.90 -2.14 7.04
C LEU A 28 7.19 -2.43 8.52
N LEU A 29 6.24 -2.96 9.27
CA LEU A 29 6.41 -3.34 10.68
C LEU A 29 7.47 -4.45 10.86
N VAL A 30 7.56 -5.38 9.91
CA VAL A 30 8.57 -6.46 9.94
C VAL A 30 9.97 -5.92 9.64
N HIS A 31 10.12 -5.03 8.66
CA HIS A 31 11.42 -4.51 8.22
C HIS A 31 11.92 -3.35 9.10
N LEU A 32 11.01 -2.54 9.63
CA LEU A 32 11.29 -1.33 10.39
C LEU A 32 10.51 -1.32 11.71
N PRO A 33 10.72 -2.33 12.60
CA PRO A 33 9.89 -2.55 13.78
C PRO A 33 10.02 -1.47 14.86
N ALA A 34 11.03 -0.64 14.79
CA ALA A 34 11.27 0.45 15.76
C ALA A 34 10.66 1.79 15.33
N GLU A 35 10.04 1.85 14.14
CA GLU A 35 9.36 3.03 13.66
C GLU A 35 7.92 3.13 14.21
N ASP A 36 7.47 4.36 14.44
CA ASP A 36 6.09 4.64 14.77
C ASP A 36 5.28 4.80 13.48
N TYR A 37 4.04 4.30 13.46
CA TYR A 37 3.19 4.30 12.27
C TYR A 37 1.82 4.91 12.55
N ILE A 38 1.32 5.65 11.57
CA ILE A 38 -0.09 6.03 11.45
C ILE A 38 -0.62 5.38 10.17
N TYR A 39 -1.72 4.62 10.27
CA TYR A 39 -2.40 4.06 9.11
C TYR A 39 -3.76 4.69 8.93
N LEU A 40 -4.06 5.12 7.69
CA LEU A 40 -5.37 5.62 7.30
C LEU A 40 -5.92 4.77 6.16
N GLY A 41 -7.06 4.10 6.41
CA GLY A 41 -7.84 3.40 5.39
C GLY A 41 -9.10 4.20 5.05
N ASP A 42 -9.21 4.65 3.80
CA ASP A 42 -10.36 5.42 3.32
C ASP A 42 -11.52 4.51 2.89
N THR A 43 -12.07 3.81 3.86
CA THR A 43 -13.16 2.85 3.63
C THR A 43 -14.46 3.49 3.15
N ALA A 44 -14.60 4.81 3.37
CA ALA A 44 -15.81 5.54 2.98
C ALA A 44 -15.92 5.76 1.46
N ARG A 45 -14.77 5.89 0.77
CA ARG A 45 -14.72 6.12 -0.68
C ARG A 45 -14.27 4.89 -1.46
N PHE A 46 -14.12 3.76 -0.75
CA PHE A 46 -13.83 2.46 -1.38
C PHE A 46 -14.98 2.03 -2.32
N PRO A 47 -14.71 1.38 -3.48
CA PRO A 47 -13.40 1.01 -4.02
C PRO A 47 -12.79 2.11 -4.91
N TYR A 48 -11.48 2.30 -4.82
CA TYR A 48 -10.74 3.29 -5.63
C TYR A 48 -10.57 2.87 -7.09
N GLY A 49 -10.65 1.58 -7.38
CA GLY A 49 -10.43 1.05 -8.74
C GLY A 49 -11.45 1.49 -9.79
N GLU A 50 -12.58 2.08 -9.37
CA GLU A 50 -13.66 2.59 -10.22
C GLU A 50 -13.67 4.12 -10.31
N ARG A 51 -12.76 4.78 -9.59
CA ARG A 51 -12.71 6.25 -9.52
C ARG A 51 -11.89 6.82 -10.66
N THR A 52 -12.22 8.06 -11.03
CA THR A 52 -11.43 8.80 -12.03
C THR A 52 -10.05 9.21 -11.47
N PRO A 53 -9.06 9.45 -12.32
CA PRO A 53 -7.75 9.95 -11.85
C PRO A 53 -7.85 11.25 -11.05
N GLU A 54 -8.77 12.14 -11.41
CA GLU A 54 -9.03 13.42 -10.75
C GLU A 54 -9.57 13.21 -9.33
N GLU A 55 -10.59 12.32 -9.16
CA GLU A 55 -11.12 11.95 -7.85
C GLU A 55 -10.02 11.34 -6.97
N LEU A 56 -9.23 10.41 -7.53
CA LEU A 56 -8.14 9.77 -6.80
C LEU A 56 -7.06 10.77 -6.36
N ALA A 57 -6.76 11.76 -7.20
CA ALA A 57 -5.82 12.83 -6.85
C ALA A 57 -6.38 13.73 -5.72
N GLU A 58 -7.66 14.12 -5.80
CA GLU A 58 -8.35 14.90 -4.76
C GLU A 58 -8.34 14.15 -3.42
N PHE A 59 -8.80 12.90 -3.40
CA PHE A 59 -8.85 12.06 -2.20
C PHE A 59 -7.46 11.89 -1.57
N SER A 60 -6.46 11.65 -2.40
CA SER A 60 -5.09 11.43 -1.94
C SER A 60 -4.48 12.69 -1.33
N LEU A 61 -4.80 13.88 -1.88
CA LEU A 61 -4.36 15.17 -1.34
C LEU A 61 -5.02 15.46 0.01
N GLU A 62 -6.33 15.24 0.15
CA GLU A 62 -7.06 15.40 1.42
C GLU A 62 -6.47 14.51 2.52
N ILE A 63 -6.23 13.23 2.18
CA ILE A 63 -5.63 12.27 3.12
C ILE A 63 -4.20 12.69 3.50
N ALA A 64 -3.41 13.14 2.53
CA ALA A 64 -2.05 13.58 2.77
C ALA A 64 -2.02 14.80 3.72
N GLU A 65 -2.91 15.77 3.54
CA GLU A 65 -3.03 16.94 4.41
C GLU A 65 -3.40 16.54 5.86
N GLU A 66 -4.33 15.61 6.03
CA GLU A 66 -4.70 15.07 7.36
C GLU A 66 -3.52 14.35 8.03
N LEU A 67 -2.78 13.53 7.28
CA LEU A 67 -1.63 12.79 7.81
C LEU A 67 -0.43 13.71 8.13
N LEU A 68 -0.25 14.77 7.35
CA LEU A 68 0.75 15.80 7.63
C LEU A 68 0.40 16.61 8.89
N ALA A 69 -0.88 16.92 9.11
CA ALA A 69 -1.34 17.56 10.34
C ALA A 69 -1.03 16.70 11.59
N ARG A 70 -0.87 15.40 11.44
CA ARG A 70 -0.41 14.45 12.47
C ARG A 70 1.11 14.35 12.58
N ASN A 71 1.82 15.25 11.94
CA ASN A 71 3.27 15.40 12.05
C ASN A 71 4.08 14.21 11.47
N ALA A 72 3.59 13.58 10.41
CA ALA A 72 4.30 12.49 9.73
C ALA A 72 5.65 12.97 9.14
N LYS A 73 6.69 12.12 9.21
CA LYS A 73 8.00 12.36 8.60
C LYS A 73 8.13 11.83 7.18
N LEU A 74 7.30 10.86 6.83
CA LEU A 74 7.25 10.18 5.53
C LEU A 74 5.82 9.79 5.24
N LEU A 75 5.40 9.93 4.00
CA LEU A 75 4.09 9.49 3.53
C LEU A 75 4.25 8.31 2.57
N VAL A 76 3.58 7.21 2.87
CA VAL A 76 3.55 5.98 2.07
C VAL A 76 2.16 5.79 1.48
N VAL A 77 2.07 5.78 0.16
CA VAL A 77 0.85 5.49 -0.59
C VAL A 77 0.81 3.99 -0.87
N ALA A 78 0.13 3.23 -0.01
CA ALA A 78 0.02 1.78 -0.12
C ALA A 78 -0.91 1.35 -1.26
N CYS A 79 -1.97 2.14 -1.53
CA CYS A 79 -2.93 1.88 -2.61
C CYS A 79 -2.30 2.03 -3.99
N ASN A 80 -2.39 0.97 -4.81
CA ASN A 80 -1.86 0.97 -6.17
C ASN A 80 -2.61 1.97 -7.08
N SER A 81 -3.95 2.05 -6.99
CA SER A 81 -4.75 3.00 -7.76
C SER A 81 -4.43 4.45 -7.38
N ALA A 82 -4.31 4.75 -6.08
CA ALA A 82 -3.92 6.08 -5.63
C ALA A 82 -2.46 6.41 -6.02
N THR A 83 -1.53 5.46 -5.92
CA THR A 83 -0.16 5.64 -6.40
C THR A 83 -0.12 5.99 -7.88
N ALA A 84 -0.84 5.21 -8.69
CA ALA A 84 -0.87 5.38 -10.14
C ALA A 84 -1.42 6.74 -10.57
N ALA A 85 -2.47 7.22 -9.91
CA ALA A 85 -3.15 8.46 -10.27
C ALA A 85 -2.55 9.70 -9.58
N ALA A 86 -2.14 9.61 -8.31
CA ALA A 86 -1.89 10.78 -7.48
C ALA A 86 -0.43 11.00 -7.09
N LEU A 87 0.45 10.00 -7.19
CA LEU A 87 1.82 10.11 -6.68
C LEU A 87 2.59 11.34 -7.20
N PRO A 88 2.54 11.68 -8.52
CA PRO A 88 3.24 12.86 -9.03
C PRO A 88 2.72 14.17 -8.40
N SER A 89 1.40 14.32 -8.26
CA SER A 89 0.75 15.49 -7.65
C SER A 89 1.10 15.62 -6.17
N LEU A 90 1.09 14.52 -5.43
CA LEU A 90 1.50 14.48 -4.02
C LEU A 90 2.97 14.89 -3.87
N GLN A 91 3.86 14.33 -4.67
CA GLN A 91 5.29 14.67 -4.65
C GLN A 91 5.52 16.15 -5.00
N GLN A 92 4.78 16.68 -5.98
CA GLN A 92 4.84 18.10 -6.32
C GLN A 92 4.36 18.97 -5.17
N ARG A 93 3.25 18.64 -4.53
CA ARG A 93 2.70 19.34 -3.36
C ARG A 93 3.71 19.36 -2.21
N MET A 94 4.33 18.22 -1.92
CA MET A 94 5.34 18.14 -0.84
C MET A 94 6.58 19.01 -1.13
N ARG A 95 7.04 19.03 -2.36
CA ARG A 95 8.15 19.92 -2.75
C ARG A 95 7.82 21.44 -2.62
N GLN A 96 6.56 21.79 -2.75
CA GLN A 96 6.09 23.18 -2.63
C GLN A 96 5.83 23.59 -1.17
N THR A 97 5.63 22.64 -0.29
CA THR A 97 5.44 22.91 1.14
C THR A 97 6.81 22.90 1.83
N THR A 98 7.03 23.82 2.78
CA THR A 98 8.28 23.92 3.55
C THR A 98 8.53 22.72 4.48
N ILE A 99 7.69 21.70 4.46
CA ILE A 99 7.71 20.58 5.40
C ILE A 99 8.76 19.53 5.00
N GLY A 100 9.13 19.41 3.71
CA GLY A 100 10.19 18.49 3.23
C GLY A 100 9.88 17.01 3.45
N VAL A 101 8.59 16.62 3.54
CA VAL A 101 8.18 15.24 3.70
C VAL A 101 8.24 14.53 2.35
N GLU A 102 8.93 13.38 2.28
CA GLU A 102 8.93 12.56 1.09
C GLU A 102 7.63 11.76 0.95
N VAL A 103 7.25 11.45 -0.31
CA VAL A 103 6.11 10.61 -0.64
C VAL A 103 6.57 9.44 -1.49
N LEU A 104 6.33 8.24 -0.99
CA LEU A 104 6.65 6.98 -1.67
C LEU A 104 5.37 6.25 -2.06
N GLY A 105 5.40 5.61 -3.23
CA GLY A 105 4.31 4.79 -3.72
C GLY A 105 4.79 3.42 -4.18
N VAL A 106 3.86 2.49 -4.32
CA VAL A 106 4.12 1.06 -4.51
C VAL A 106 4.51 0.67 -5.95
N VAL A 107 4.05 1.41 -6.96
CA VAL A 107 4.16 0.99 -8.38
C VAL A 107 5.61 0.80 -8.83
N ARG A 108 6.46 1.79 -8.60
CA ARG A 108 7.85 1.75 -9.07
C ARG A 108 8.67 0.64 -8.40
N PRO A 109 8.68 0.46 -7.06
CA PRO A 109 9.43 -0.61 -6.43
C PRO A 109 8.94 -2.00 -6.84
N GLU A 110 7.63 -2.21 -7.04
CA GLU A 110 7.11 -3.47 -7.57
C GLU A 110 7.57 -3.75 -8.99
N ALA A 111 7.50 -2.76 -9.88
CA ALA A 111 7.97 -2.91 -11.27
C ALA A 111 9.44 -3.28 -11.33
N ILE A 112 10.30 -2.61 -10.55
CA ILE A 112 11.74 -2.92 -10.45
C ILE A 112 11.95 -4.37 -9.94
N GLN A 113 11.20 -4.76 -8.90
CA GLN A 113 11.31 -6.11 -8.36
C GLN A 113 10.85 -7.16 -9.37
N ALA A 114 9.76 -6.91 -10.11
CA ALA A 114 9.26 -7.85 -11.11
C ALA A 114 10.23 -8.02 -12.27
N VAL A 115 10.83 -6.93 -12.75
CA VAL A 115 11.87 -6.95 -13.79
C VAL A 115 13.10 -7.73 -13.30
N ALA A 116 13.52 -7.55 -12.06
CA ALA A 116 14.63 -8.31 -11.48
C ALA A 116 14.28 -9.81 -11.22
N THR A 117 13.01 -10.17 -11.23
CA THR A 117 12.52 -11.52 -10.91
C THR A 117 12.28 -12.36 -12.16
N THR A 118 11.83 -11.75 -13.26
CA THR A 118 11.50 -12.48 -14.49
C THR A 118 12.74 -13.09 -15.14
N ASN A 119 12.60 -14.28 -15.69
CA ASN A 119 13.64 -14.97 -16.45
C ASN A 119 13.37 -14.95 -17.97
N ASN A 120 12.09 -14.86 -18.37
CA ASN A 120 11.71 -14.90 -19.77
C ASN A 120 11.30 -13.52 -20.34
N GLY A 121 11.36 -12.47 -19.53
CA GLY A 121 11.00 -11.10 -19.91
C GLY A 121 9.50 -10.89 -20.09
N ARG A 122 8.64 -11.76 -19.56
CA ARG A 122 7.18 -11.65 -19.66
C ARG A 122 6.57 -11.55 -18.28
N ILE A 123 6.07 -10.38 -17.95
CA ILE A 123 5.45 -10.06 -16.66
C ILE A 123 3.96 -9.90 -16.84
N GLY A 124 3.17 -10.51 -15.96
CA GLY A 124 1.75 -10.27 -15.82
C GLY A 124 1.49 -9.19 -14.76
N LEU A 125 0.46 -8.39 -14.99
CA LEU A 125 -0.09 -7.47 -14.00
C LEU A 125 -1.56 -7.84 -13.77
N LEU A 126 -1.93 -8.11 -12.54
CA LEU A 126 -3.31 -8.24 -12.11
C LEU A 126 -3.62 -7.02 -11.24
N ALA A 127 -4.51 -6.13 -11.68
CA ALA A 127 -4.77 -4.86 -11.01
C ALA A 127 -6.22 -4.39 -11.18
N THR A 128 -6.59 -3.28 -10.57
CA THR A 128 -7.91 -2.65 -10.75
C THR A 128 -8.00 -1.92 -12.10
N ASN A 129 -9.22 -1.58 -12.52
CA ASN A 129 -9.46 -0.81 -13.75
C ASN A 129 -8.67 0.50 -13.76
N ALA A 130 -8.75 1.30 -12.69
CA ALA A 130 -8.03 2.58 -12.60
C ALA A 130 -6.51 2.39 -12.71
N THR A 131 -5.95 1.36 -12.07
CA THR A 131 -4.52 1.06 -12.12
C THR A 131 -4.06 0.67 -13.52
N VAL A 132 -4.79 -0.22 -14.20
CA VAL A 132 -4.46 -0.65 -15.57
C VAL A 132 -4.61 0.53 -16.54
N ALA A 133 -5.73 1.26 -16.48
CA ALA A 133 -5.99 2.38 -17.36
C ALA A 133 -4.98 3.54 -17.23
N SER A 134 -4.32 3.66 -16.09
CA SER A 134 -3.31 4.70 -15.85
C SER A 134 -2.02 4.53 -16.68
N GLY A 135 -1.69 3.30 -17.12
CA GLY A 135 -0.41 2.98 -17.76
C GLY A 135 0.81 3.10 -16.85
N ALA A 136 0.63 3.33 -15.54
CA ALA A 136 1.74 3.58 -14.62
C ALA A 136 2.69 2.40 -14.47
N TYR A 137 2.17 1.17 -14.48
CA TYR A 137 3.00 -0.04 -14.44
C TYR A 137 3.75 -0.27 -15.75
N GLU A 138 3.10 -0.05 -16.90
CA GLU A 138 3.78 -0.12 -18.20
C GLU A 138 4.95 0.83 -18.26
N ALA A 139 4.74 2.09 -17.87
CA ALA A 139 5.79 3.09 -17.81
C ALA A 139 6.92 2.69 -16.84
N ALA A 140 6.58 2.17 -15.66
CA ALA A 140 7.57 1.79 -14.65
C ALA A 140 8.38 0.54 -15.06
N VAL A 141 7.75 -0.47 -15.66
CA VAL A 141 8.43 -1.67 -16.17
C VAL A 141 9.32 -1.31 -17.34
N HIS A 142 8.81 -0.52 -18.30
CA HIS A 142 9.60 -0.07 -19.45
C HIS A 142 10.81 0.80 -19.04
N ALA A 143 10.64 1.63 -18.02
CA ALA A 143 11.74 2.43 -17.48
C ALA A 143 12.80 1.58 -16.75
N ALA A 144 12.41 0.42 -16.19
CA ALA A 144 13.33 -0.52 -15.54
C ALA A 144 14.06 -1.39 -16.57
N ASP A 145 13.34 -1.91 -17.58
CA ASP A 145 13.88 -2.63 -18.73
C ASP A 145 12.93 -2.53 -19.95
N PRO A 146 13.34 -1.86 -21.03
CA PRO A 146 12.50 -1.69 -22.23
C PRO A 146 12.28 -2.99 -23.06
N HIS A 147 13.00 -4.06 -22.75
CA HIS A 147 12.86 -5.35 -23.43
C HIS A 147 11.84 -6.28 -22.77
N VAL A 148 11.36 -5.93 -21.59
CA VAL A 148 10.36 -6.69 -20.86
C VAL A 148 8.96 -6.35 -21.36
N THR A 149 8.14 -7.40 -21.55
CA THR A 149 6.72 -7.26 -21.93
C THR A 149 5.84 -7.34 -20.70
N LEU A 150 4.93 -6.38 -20.55
CA LEU A 150 3.89 -6.40 -19.52
C LEU A 150 2.54 -6.80 -20.14
N VAL A 151 1.88 -7.79 -19.55
CA VAL A 151 0.50 -8.20 -19.88
C VAL A 151 -0.40 -7.82 -18.74
N ALA A 152 -1.19 -6.75 -18.91
CA ALA A 152 -2.05 -6.22 -17.86
C ALA A 152 -3.48 -6.79 -17.97
N VAL A 153 -4.01 -7.24 -16.84
CA VAL A 153 -5.38 -7.73 -16.70
C VAL A 153 -6.09 -6.93 -15.61
N ALA A 154 -7.21 -6.32 -15.96
CA ALA A 154 -8.06 -5.59 -15.04
C ALA A 154 -9.01 -6.57 -14.33
N ALA A 155 -8.87 -6.69 -13.02
CA ALA A 155 -9.61 -7.64 -12.17
C ALA A 155 -10.39 -6.90 -11.07
N GLN A 156 -11.20 -5.92 -11.49
CA GLN A 156 -11.85 -4.95 -10.60
C GLN A 156 -12.69 -5.58 -9.49
N GLU A 157 -13.41 -6.65 -9.78
CA GLU A 157 -14.35 -7.28 -8.86
C GLU A 157 -13.66 -7.96 -7.66
N LEU A 158 -12.36 -8.29 -7.78
CA LEU A 158 -11.66 -9.02 -6.72
C LEU A 158 -11.51 -8.22 -5.42
N ALA A 159 -11.25 -6.91 -5.50
CA ALA A 159 -11.01 -6.11 -4.30
C ALA A 159 -12.27 -6.00 -3.42
N PRO A 160 -13.48 -5.70 -3.94
CA PRO A 160 -14.72 -5.74 -3.17
C PRO A 160 -15.05 -7.13 -2.60
N LEU A 161 -14.85 -8.19 -3.38
CA LEU A 161 -15.11 -9.57 -2.95
C LEU A 161 -14.20 -9.97 -1.78
N ILE A 162 -12.91 -9.64 -1.87
CA ILE A 162 -11.97 -9.90 -0.79
C ILE A 162 -12.34 -9.13 0.47
N GLN A 163 -12.74 -7.86 0.32
CA GLN A 163 -13.11 -7.03 1.47
C GLN A 163 -14.41 -7.47 2.13
N SER A 164 -15.32 -8.14 1.38
CA SER A 164 -16.56 -8.71 1.92
C SER A 164 -16.42 -10.12 2.51
N ASP A 165 -15.18 -10.64 2.60
CA ASP A 165 -14.84 -11.98 3.10
C ASP A 165 -15.38 -13.17 2.23
N SER A 166 -15.74 -12.88 0.97
CA SER A 166 -16.24 -13.89 0.00
C SER A 166 -15.10 -14.56 -0.80
N THR A 167 -13.96 -14.86 -0.16
CA THR A 167 -12.72 -15.21 -0.88
C THR A 167 -12.62 -16.66 -1.38
N PHE A 168 -13.50 -17.56 -0.92
CA PHE A 168 -13.39 -19.00 -1.21
C PHE A 168 -14.64 -19.62 -1.84
N ASP A 169 -15.59 -18.80 -2.26
CA ASP A 169 -16.79 -19.27 -2.96
C ASP A 169 -16.43 -19.73 -4.39
N ASP A 170 -17.16 -20.71 -4.92
CA ASP A 170 -16.92 -21.26 -6.25
C ASP A 170 -16.99 -20.16 -7.34
N GLU A 171 -17.83 -19.16 -7.16
CA GLU A 171 -17.95 -18.01 -8.06
C GLU A 171 -16.65 -17.21 -8.11
N VAL A 172 -16.02 -16.96 -6.97
CA VAL A 172 -14.72 -16.26 -6.90
C VAL A 172 -13.63 -17.07 -7.55
N VAL A 173 -13.64 -18.40 -7.38
CA VAL A 173 -12.69 -19.30 -8.02
C VAL A 173 -12.77 -19.23 -9.54
N GLU A 174 -13.99 -19.25 -10.10
CA GLU A 174 -14.19 -19.13 -11.56
C GLU A 174 -13.82 -17.73 -12.07
N LEU A 175 -14.15 -16.68 -11.33
CA LEU A 175 -13.77 -15.31 -11.66
C LEU A 175 -12.24 -15.15 -11.72
N VAL A 176 -11.53 -15.64 -10.70
CA VAL A 176 -10.07 -15.64 -10.66
C VAL A 176 -9.49 -16.42 -11.83
N ARG A 177 -10.07 -17.57 -12.17
CA ARG A 177 -9.64 -18.37 -13.33
C ARG A 177 -9.73 -17.57 -14.63
N GLY A 178 -10.84 -16.84 -14.84
CA GLY A 178 -11.00 -15.97 -16.01
C GLY A 178 -9.93 -14.88 -16.09
N TYR A 179 -9.58 -14.27 -14.96
CA TYR A 179 -8.55 -13.21 -14.92
C TYR A 179 -7.13 -13.72 -15.17
N ILE A 180 -6.80 -14.94 -14.75
CA ILE A 180 -5.44 -15.45 -14.94
C ILE A 180 -5.22 -16.12 -16.30
N GLU A 181 -6.27 -16.49 -17.04
CA GLU A 181 -6.13 -17.17 -18.33
C GLU A 181 -5.31 -16.38 -19.35
N PRO A 182 -5.54 -15.05 -19.56
CA PRO A 182 -4.69 -14.25 -20.45
C PRO A 182 -3.21 -14.24 -20.04
N LEU A 183 -2.92 -14.29 -18.74
CA LEU A 183 -1.56 -14.35 -18.22
C LEU A 183 -0.89 -15.70 -18.53
N ARG A 184 -1.66 -16.79 -18.44
CA ARG A 184 -1.20 -18.14 -18.80
C ARG A 184 -0.95 -18.29 -20.30
N GLU A 185 -1.85 -17.77 -21.13
CA GLU A 185 -1.70 -17.76 -22.60
C GLU A 185 -0.45 -16.97 -23.03
N ALA A 186 -0.19 -15.84 -22.35
CA ALA A 186 1.01 -15.03 -22.58
C ALA A 186 2.29 -15.68 -22.03
N ARG A 187 2.18 -16.79 -21.27
CA ARG A 187 3.30 -17.52 -20.67
C ARG A 187 4.17 -16.62 -19.79
N VAL A 188 3.54 -15.78 -18.97
CA VAL A 188 4.26 -14.98 -18.00
C VAL A 188 4.93 -15.88 -16.96
N ASP A 189 6.13 -15.54 -16.51
CA ASP A 189 6.83 -16.23 -15.42
C ASP A 189 6.84 -15.46 -14.11
N THR A 190 6.36 -14.22 -14.16
CA THR A 190 6.26 -13.33 -13.03
C THR A 190 4.93 -12.57 -13.08
N VAL A 191 4.23 -12.46 -11.96
CA VAL A 191 2.95 -11.74 -11.86
C VAL A 191 3.02 -10.71 -10.73
N ILE A 192 2.73 -9.46 -11.07
CA ILE A 192 2.57 -8.37 -10.10
C ILE A 192 1.12 -8.37 -9.62
N LEU A 193 0.92 -8.35 -8.30
CA LEU A 193 -0.38 -8.13 -7.69
C LEU A 193 -0.58 -6.63 -7.42
N GLY A 194 -0.99 -5.88 -8.44
CA GLY A 194 -1.14 -4.43 -8.45
C GLY A 194 -2.39 -3.92 -7.72
N CYS A 195 -2.75 -4.57 -6.62
CA CYS A 195 -3.78 -4.14 -5.67
C CYS A 195 -3.45 -4.71 -4.29
N THR A 196 -3.58 -3.90 -3.26
CA THR A 196 -3.26 -4.25 -1.86
C THR A 196 -4.13 -5.38 -1.29
N HIS A 197 -5.29 -5.66 -1.88
CA HIS A 197 -6.18 -6.76 -1.48
C HIS A 197 -5.72 -8.10 -2.06
N TYR A 198 -5.16 -8.13 -3.27
CA TYR A 198 -4.89 -9.39 -3.99
C TYR A 198 -3.86 -10.32 -3.32
N PRO A 199 -2.89 -9.84 -2.52
CA PRO A 199 -2.04 -10.73 -1.74
C PRO A 199 -2.78 -11.71 -0.83
N LEU A 200 -4.01 -11.40 -0.41
CA LEU A 200 -4.86 -12.31 0.37
C LEU A 200 -5.32 -13.53 -0.43
N LEU A 201 -5.33 -13.44 -1.77
CA LEU A 201 -5.59 -14.56 -2.68
C LEU A 201 -4.30 -15.26 -3.16
N SER A 202 -3.11 -14.87 -2.69
CA SER A 202 -1.84 -15.45 -3.18
C SER A 202 -1.79 -16.95 -3.18
N PRO A 203 -2.29 -17.70 -2.17
CA PRO A 203 -2.28 -19.16 -2.21
C PRO A 203 -3.12 -19.74 -3.37
N MET A 204 -4.28 -19.15 -3.65
CA MET A 204 -5.15 -19.54 -4.76
C MET A 204 -4.50 -19.19 -6.09
N LEU A 205 -4.04 -17.95 -6.25
CA LEU A 205 -3.36 -17.47 -7.46
C LEU A 205 -2.13 -18.32 -7.77
N GLN A 206 -1.29 -18.63 -6.77
CA GLN A 206 -0.10 -19.45 -6.95
C GLN A 206 -0.47 -20.86 -7.42
N ARG A 207 -1.53 -21.46 -6.86
CA ARG A 207 -2.00 -22.78 -7.27
C ARG A 207 -2.49 -22.81 -8.72
N MET A 208 -3.18 -21.75 -9.16
CA MET A 208 -3.77 -21.63 -10.50
C MET A 208 -2.74 -21.24 -11.57
N LEU A 209 -1.82 -20.34 -11.24
CA LEU A 209 -0.73 -19.92 -12.14
C LEU A 209 0.34 -20.99 -12.32
N GLY A 210 0.52 -21.85 -11.30
CA GLY A 210 1.57 -22.86 -11.28
C GLY A 210 2.78 -22.44 -10.43
N ARG A 211 3.61 -23.43 -10.06
CA ARG A 211 4.74 -23.22 -9.13
C ARG A 211 5.91 -22.45 -9.75
N ASP A 212 5.99 -22.43 -11.07
CA ASP A 212 7.07 -21.78 -11.82
C ASP A 212 6.83 -20.28 -12.02
N VAL A 213 5.60 -19.79 -11.77
CA VAL A 213 5.26 -18.37 -11.82
C VAL A 213 5.56 -17.71 -10.48
N ARG A 214 6.35 -16.64 -10.50
CA ARG A 214 6.68 -15.86 -9.31
C ARG A 214 5.64 -14.76 -9.09
N ILE A 215 5.16 -14.63 -7.86
CA ILE A 215 4.25 -13.55 -7.46
C ILE A 215 5.06 -12.45 -6.79
N VAL A 216 4.83 -11.20 -7.23
CA VAL A 216 5.42 -9.98 -6.68
C VAL A 216 4.29 -9.15 -6.05
N THR A 217 4.54 -8.66 -4.84
CA THR A 217 3.61 -7.84 -4.05
C THR A 217 4.27 -6.57 -3.58
N SER A 218 3.47 -5.54 -3.25
CA SER A 218 3.93 -4.19 -2.92
C SER A 218 4.82 -4.12 -1.67
N GLY A 219 4.57 -4.95 -0.67
CA GLY A 219 5.07 -4.71 0.68
C GLY A 219 6.58 -4.74 0.81
N VAL A 220 7.23 -5.85 0.43
CA VAL A 220 8.69 -6.06 0.63
C VAL A 220 9.53 -5.04 -0.13
N ALA A 221 9.17 -4.78 -1.41
CA ALA A 221 9.91 -3.85 -2.25
C ALA A 221 9.82 -2.42 -1.72
N LEU A 222 8.62 -2.02 -1.27
CA LEU A 222 8.38 -0.71 -0.69
C LEU A 222 9.08 -0.55 0.66
N ALA A 223 9.06 -1.56 1.53
CA ALA A 223 9.72 -1.52 2.83
C ALA A 223 11.23 -1.26 2.68
N ARG A 224 11.89 -1.91 1.73
CA ARG A 224 13.30 -1.65 1.40
C ARG A 224 13.53 -0.23 0.88
N GLN A 225 12.61 0.32 0.11
CA GLN A 225 12.71 1.69 -0.36
C GLN A 225 12.56 2.67 0.80
N VAL A 226 11.62 2.44 1.72
CA VAL A 226 11.45 3.24 2.94
C VAL A 226 12.72 3.21 3.78
N GLU A 227 13.29 2.03 4.00
CA GLU A 227 14.57 1.87 4.72
C GLU A 227 15.70 2.68 4.09
N HIS A 228 15.81 2.63 2.76
CA HIS A 228 16.82 3.39 2.02
C HIS A 228 16.64 4.90 2.16
N VAL A 229 15.40 5.40 2.08
CA VAL A 229 15.08 6.84 2.19
C VAL A 229 15.33 7.36 3.60
N LEU A 230 14.98 6.59 4.62
CA LEU A 230 15.22 6.96 6.01
C LEU A 230 16.72 6.96 6.37
N GLY A 231 17.54 6.19 5.63
CA GLY A 231 18.99 6.17 5.70
C GLY A 231 19.59 5.61 7.00
N PRO A 232 20.95 5.60 7.10
CA PRO A 232 21.64 4.95 8.23
C PRO A 232 21.41 5.63 9.59
N VAL A 233 20.94 6.88 9.63
CA VAL A 233 20.65 7.58 10.89
C VAL A 233 19.44 6.96 11.60
N THR A 234 18.46 6.50 10.86
CA THR A 234 17.29 5.80 11.41
C THR A 234 17.69 4.42 11.95
N LEU A 235 18.62 3.72 11.28
CA LEU A 235 19.20 2.47 11.79
C LEU A 235 19.92 2.66 13.13
N GLN A 236 20.53 3.83 13.40
CA GLN A 236 21.13 4.14 14.71
C GLN A 236 20.08 4.35 15.80
N ILE A 237 18.92 4.96 15.46
CA ILE A 237 17.80 5.08 16.42
C ILE A 237 17.22 3.69 16.72
N GLN A 238 17.09 2.84 15.71
CA GLN A 238 16.67 1.45 15.88
C GLN A 238 17.62 0.65 16.78
N THR A 239 18.93 0.83 16.66
CA THR A 239 19.91 0.16 17.53
C THR A 239 19.88 0.67 18.96
N ASN A 240 19.57 1.94 19.19
CA ASN A 240 19.42 2.51 20.53
C ASN A 240 18.08 2.17 21.19
N ARG A 241 17.06 1.86 20.39
CA ARG A 241 15.74 1.35 20.85
C ARG A 241 15.69 -0.19 20.90
N LYS A 242 16.80 -0.89 20.98
CA LYS A 242 16.85 -2.36 21.07
C LYS A 242 15.91 -2.86 22.18
N GLY A 243 14.80 -3.48 21.75
CA GLY A 243 13.74 -3.98 22.62
C GLY A 243 12.46 -3.14 22.68
N ALA A 244 12.40 -1.97 22.04
CA ALA A 244 11.16 -1.21 21.90
C ALA A 244 10.54 -1.49 20.52
N THR A 245 9.30 -1.95 20.53
CA THR A 245 8.45 -1.96 19.33
C THR A 245 7.86 -0.56 19.15
N GLY A 246 7.82 -0.08 17.92
CA GLY A 246 7.16 1.18 17.56
C GLY A 246 5.67 1.18 17.92
N SER A 247 5.08 2.34 18.03
CA SER A 247 3.64 2.48 18.26
C SER A 247 2.86 2.46 16.94
N PHE A 248 1.68 1.85 16.97
CA PHE A 248 0.75 1.82 15.85
C PHE A 248 -0.53 2.57 16.23
N GLN A 249 -0.91 3.56 15.40
CA GLN A 249 -2.15 4.29 15.54
C GLN A 249 -3.02 4.08 14.30
N PRO A 250 -4.05 3.21 14.37
CA PRO A 250 -4.99 3.08 13.27
C PRO A 250 -5.93 4.27 13.22
N VAL A 251 -6.10 4.84 12.06
CA VAL A 251 -7.16 5.82 11.75
C VAL A 251 -8.01 5.20 10.64
N ILE A 252 -9.11 4.57 11.03
CA ILE A 252 -10.10 4.10 10.06
C ILE A 252 -11.08 5.24 9.87
N GLN A 253 -11.07 5.87 8.71
CA GLN A 253 -11.95 6.99 8.41
C GLN A 253 -13.16 6.52 7.59
N ALA A 254 -14.31 6.54 8.24
CA ALA A 254 -15.60 6.42 7.57
C ALA A 254 -16.14 7.84 7.32
N SER A 255 -15.94 8.37 6.11
CA SER A 255 -16.34 9.70 5.60
C SER A 255 -15.65 10.94 6.22
N LEU A 256 -15.04 11.75 5.34
CA LEU A 256 -14.86 13.19 5.57
C LEU A 256 -16.15 13.89 5.09
N PRO A 257 -16.90 14.60 5.95
CA PRO A 257 -17.88 15.55 5.45
C PRO A 257 -17.13 16.69 4.75
N ARG A 258 -17.57 17.06 3.55
CA ARG A 258 -17.13 18.30 2.90
C ARG A 258 -17.36 19.46 3.87
N SER A 259 -16.28 20.17 4.19
CA SER A 259 -16.27 21.43 4.94
C SER A 259 -17.04 21.45 6.28
N GLU A 260 -16.40 20.95 7.35
CA GLU A 260 -16.49 21.60 8.67
C GLU A 260 -15.28 21.11 9.49
N HIS A 261 -14.48 22.04 9.99
CA HIS A 261 -13.37 21.78 10.90
C HIS A 261 -13.94 21.21 12.22
N ALA A 262 -14.08 19.90 12.32
CA ALA A 262 -14.39 19.23 13.57
C ALA A 262 -13.10 18.62 14.11
N SER A 263 -12.52 19.28 15.11
CA SER A 263 -11.45 18.75 15.94
C SER A 263 -11.98 17.55 16.74
N PHE A 264 -11.67 16.33 16.29
CA PHE A 264 -11.85 15.14 17.12
C PHE A 264 -10.65 15.01 18.06
N SER A 265 -10.83 15.44 19.31
CA SER A 265 -9.91 15.10 20.39
C SER A 265 -10.15 13.63 20.77
N CYS A 266 -9.23 12.76 20.41
CA CYS A 266 -9.20 11.40 20.91
C CYS A 266 -8.83 11.43 22.39
N ARG A 267 -9.82 11.24 23.29
CA ARG A 267 -9.56 11.02 24.71
C ARG A 267 -8.82 9.70 24.86
N SER A 268 -7.66 9.75 25.48
CA SER A 268 -6.87 8.63 25.90
C SER A 268 -7.73 7.61 26.66
N ALA A 269 -7.77 6.38 26.19
CA ALA A 269 -8.34 5.25 26.94
C ALA A 269 -7.48 4.95 28.18
N PRO A 270 -8.09 4.65 29.33
CA PRO A 270 -7.34 4.35 30.54
C PRO A 270 -6.65 2.99 30.43
N SER A 271 -5.41 2.97 30.92
CA SER A 271 -4.55 1.81 31.08
C SER A 271 -5.19 0.69 31.90
N SER A 272 -4.92 -0.54 31.47
CA SER A 272 -4.87 -1.78 32.21
C SER A 272 -6.13 -2.22 32.99
N ARG A 273 -6.82 -3.22 32.43
CA ARG A 273 -7.45 -4.27 33.26
C ARG A 273 -7.00 -5.65 32.79
N SER A 274 -6.34 -6.33 33.73
CA SER A 274 -5.94 -7.72 33.67
C SER A 274 -7.14 -8.63 33.35
N PHE A 275 -7.06 -9.43 32.30
CA PHE A 275 -7.96 -10.54 32.05
C PHE A 275 -7.49 -11.75 32.86
N SER A 276 -8.16 -12.00 34.01
CA SER A 276 -8.09 -13.25 34.74
C SER A 276 -8.99 -14.29 34.05
N ARG A 277 -8.39 -15.40 33.64
CA ARG A 277 -9.10 -16.61 33.19
C ARG A 277 -9.97 -17.14 34.34
N LYS A 278 -11.23 -17.44 34.05
CA LYS A 278 -11.95 -18.55 34.70
C LYS A 278 -12.58 -19.40 33.60
N VAL A 279 -12.06 -20.63 33.57
CA VAL A 279 -12.68 -21.78 32.91
C VAL A 279 -13.79 -22.29 33.86
N GLN A 280 -14.97 -22.43 33.33
CA GLN A 280 -15.93 -23.51 33.64
C GLN A 280 -16.84 -23.70 32.45
#